data_e1b5219f455591312f86f2587b6eb72e
#
_entry.id   e1b5219f455591312f86f2587b6eb72e
#
_cell.length_a   1.000
_cell.length_b   1.000
_cell.length_c   1.000
_cell.angle_alpha   90.00
_cell.angle_beta   90.00
_cell.angle_gamma   90.00
#
_symmetry.space_group_name_H-M   'P 1'
#
loop_
_entity.id
_entity.type
_entity.pdbx_description
1 polymer ?
#
loop_
_entity_poly.entity_id
_entity_poly.type
_entity_poly.pdbx_seq_one_letter_code
_entity_poly.pdbx_strand_id
1 'polypeptide(L)'
;MITNATTTLSKSTSYYNMIRSSDPKFALRHDLVTYAIKNGIKAAARCYKSSRNTVRKWLRRFIEHKNQGLLPLSRAPRFCPHKTSPALEAKFIAQRKKTPGFGARRLIAEFDLPVGHNAGQRILREHHLTRQCKRRHRQKHDLRAVKAAYEPFTRFQVDAKHLIDIPFYWPQMQANGLPRFQYTIRELSCGAQFLAYSNELSKTYATFAVDRFLQHLKNHKVDTSKIVITTDLGSEFDGQTLHYQPDGFHQTIEQKYHAKHRFNPPACPNANADVESVHATIETELFDAQVFHSRSDFFAKLSTYQLWYNAARKNSSRAYKSPADLLAIKAPHLSPKIFLLHPIPLESPLPHQGGGTMYEGCPDINGFIAW
;
A
#
# COMPACT_ATOMS: atom_id res chain seq x y z
N MET A 1 33.54 23.52 58.79
CA MET A 1 33.98 23.28 57.38
C MET A 1 33.48 21.93 56.90
N ILE A 2 32.22 21.85 56.46
CA ILE A 2 31.61 20.63 55.86
C ILE A 2 30.84 21.11 54.64
N THR A 3 31.52 21.38 53.56
CA THR A 3 30.86 21.87 52.34
C THR A 3 31.37 21.26 51.03
N ASN A 4 32.19 20.22 51.03
CA ASN A 4 32.78 19.74 49.79
C ASN A 4 32.50 18.28 49.36
N ALA A 5 31.67 17.54 50.09
CA ALA A 5 31.35 16.14 49.70
C ALA A 5 30.05 15.99 48.86
N THR A 6 29.24 17.05 48.80
CA THR A 6 27.92 17.02 48.12
C THR A 6 28.02 17.37 46.63
N THR A 7 29.11 17.96 46.20
CA THR A 7 29.24 18.50 44.82
C THR A 7 29.72 17.47 43.80
N THR A 8 30.34 16.39 44.23
CA THR A 8 30.85 15.36 43.31
C THR A 8 29.83 14.31 42.88
N LEU A 9 28.73 14.12 43.61
CA LEU A 9 27.62 13.22 43.25
C LEU A 9 26.57 13.90 42.39
N SER A 10 26.62 15.22 42.20
CA SER A 10 25.64 15.98 41.41
C SER A 10 25.97 16.09 39.93
N LYS A 11 27.11 15.61 39.48
CA LYS A 11 27.45 15.50 38.04
C LYS A 11 27.00 14.18 37.44
N SER A 12 25.74 13.84 37.67
CA SER A 12 25.09 12.85 36.81
C SER A 12 24.95 13.46 35.40
N THR A 13 25.11 12.63 34.37
CA THR A 13 24.92 13.07 32.98
C THR A 13 23.53 13.71 32.83
N SER A 14 23.36 14.67 31.94
CA SER A 14 22.06 15.33 31.67
C SER A 14 20.90 14.35 31.46
N TYR A 15 21.17 13.19 30.87
CA TYR A 15 20.22 12.10 30.68
C TYR A 15 19.66 11.55 32.00
N TYR A 16 20.53 11.25 32.99
CA TYR A 16 20.07 10.71 34.26
C TYR A 16 19.39 11.78 35.13
N ASN A 17 19.73 13.06 34.98
CA ASN A 17 18.99 14.13 35.60
C ASN A 17 17.56 14.24 35.05
N MET A 18 17.39 14.11 33.76
CA MET A 18 16.08 14.10 33.11
C MET A 18 15.24 12.89 33.56
N ILE A 19 15.81 11.66 33.60
CA ILE A 19 15.11 10.48 34.11
C ILE A 19 14.78 10.65 35.60
N ARG A 20 15.66 11.19 36.39
CA ARG A 20 15.42 11.42 37.81
C ARG A 20 14.23 12.35 38.05
N SER A 21 14.06 13.37 37.24
CA SER A 21 12.92 14.29 37.35
C SER A 21 11.61 13.71 36.82
N SER A 22 11.66 12.79 35.84
CA SER A 22 10.50 12.22 35.17
C SER A 22 10.03 10.85 35.72
N ASP A 23 10.93 10.10 36.39
CA ASP A 23 10.61 8.78 36.99
C ASP A 23 10.73 8.84 38.54
N PRO A 24 9.60 8.98 39.27
CA PRO A 24 9.60 9.01 40.74
C PRO A 24 10.22 7.75 41.34
N LYS A 25 10.13 6.59 40.70
CA LYS A 25 10.73 5.36 41.23
C LYS A 25 12.26 5.35 41.08
N PHE A 26 12.77 5.94 40.02
CA PHE A 26 14.23 6.13 39.87
C PHE A 26 14.77 7.12 40.91
N ALA A 27 14.11 8.25 41.07
CA ALA A 27 14.48 9.26 42.05
C ALA A 27 14.51 8.65 43.46
N LEU A 28 13.45 7.94 43.87
CA LEU A 28 13.36 7.28 45.17
C LEU A 28 14.49 6.27 45.38
N ARG A 29 14.82 5.46 44.37
CA ARG A 29 15.93 4.48 44.44
C ARG A 29 17.29 5.15 44.58
N HIS A 30 17.48 6.23 43.85
CA HIS A 30 18.70 7.01 43.89
C HIS A 30 18.92 7.63 45.30
N ASP A 31 17.88 8.23 45.86
CA ASP A 31 17.92 8.86 47.18
C ASP A 31 18.11 7.80 48.30
N LEU A 32 17.41 6.66 48.19
CA LEU A 32 17.59 5.52 49.11
C LEU A 32 19.04 5.00 49.12
N VAL A 33 19.66 4.85 47.95
CA VAL A 33 21.03 4.35 47.82
C VAL A 33 22.02 5.39 48.30
N THR A 34 21.85 6.67 47.95
CA THR A 34 22.69 7.77 48.41
C THR A 34 22.66 7.89 49.92
N TYR A 35 21.45 7.79 50.51
CA TYR A 35 21.29 7.79 51.97
C TYR A 35 21.93 6.56 52.62
N ALA A 36 21.79 5.38 51.99
CA ALA A 36 22.38 4.13 52.51
C ALA A 36 23.90 4.13 52.49
N ILE A 37 24.54 4.77 51.52
CA ILE A 37 25.98 4.94 51.44
C ILE A 37 26.45 5.81 52.59
N LYS A 38 25.71 6.88 52.94
CA LYS A 38 26.09 7.86 53.98
C LYS A 38 25.78 7.36 55.37
N ASN A 39 24.62 6.73 55.60
CA ASN A 39 24.08 6.45 56.93
C ASN A 39 23.95 4.93 57.24
N GLY A 40 24.32 4.10 56.29
CA GLY A 40 24.23 2.63 56.43
C GLY A 40 22.87 2.05 56.13
N ILE A 41 22.85 0.72 55.85
CA ILE A 41 21.68 -0.03 55.37
C ILE A 41 20.53 -0.02 56.37
N LYS A 42 20.83 -0.13 57.70
CA LYS A 42 19.79 -0.16 58.74
C LYS A 42 19.05 1.17 58.86
N ALA A 43 19.79 2.29 58.75
CA ALA A 43 19.23 3.63 58.82
C ALA A 43 18.38 3.94 57.58
N ALA A 44 18.86 3.58 56.37
CA ALA A 44 18.12 3.70 55.13
C ALA A 44 16.83 2.90 55.13
N ALA A 45 16.88 1.67 55.59
CA ALA A 45 15.68 0.79 55.68
C ALA A 45 14.59 1.40 56.57
N ARG A 46 14.98 2.01 57.72
CA ARG A 46 14.04 2.72 58.60
C ARG A 46 13.49 3.99 57.99
N CYS A 47 14.38 4.85 57.46
CA CYS A 47 14.02 6.13 56.86
C CYS A 47 13.04 6.00 55.71
N TYR A 48 13.32 5.09 54.79
CA TYR A 48 12.49 4.87 53.59
C TYR A 48 11.40 3.78 53.77
N LYS A 49 11.12 3.35 54.99
CA LYS A 49 10.15 2.30 55.33
C LYS A 49 10.27 1.09 54.40
N SER A 50 11.49 0.63 54.17
CA SER A 50 11.84 -0.44 53.23
C SER A 50 12.56 -1.59 53.95
N SER A 51 12.55 -2.79 53.36
CA SER A 51 13.28 -3.94 53.92
C SER A 51 14.83 -3.73 53.73
N ARG A 52 15.61 -4.25 54.67
CA ARG A 52 17.08 -4.29 54.50
C ARG A 52 17.52 -5.00 53.23
N ASN A 53 16.77 -6.02 52.78
CA ASN A 53 17.07 -6.75 51.56
C ASN A 53 16.83 -5.86 50.32
N THR A 54 15.81 -5.02 50.32
CA THR A 54 15.56 -4.05 49.28
C THR A 54 16.70 -3.02 49.15
N VAL A 55 17.14 -2.50 50.28
CA VAL A 55 18.29 -1.56 50.33
C VAL A 55 19.54 -2.26 49.78
N ARG A 56 19.89 -3.46 50.27
CA ARG A 56 21.04 -4.23 49.77
C ARG A 56 20.97 -4.52 48.28
N LYS A 57 19.78 -4.87 47.77
CA LYS A 57 19.56 -5.08 46.35
C LYS A 57 19.90 -3.87 45.52
N TRP A 58 19.36 -2.72 45.87
CA TRP A 58 19.60 -1.49 45.11
C TRP A 58 21.03 -0.96 45.28
N LEU A 59 21.60 -1.09 46.47
CA LEU A 59 23.00 -0.72 46.74
C LEU A 59 23.96 -1.57 45.89
N ARG A 60 23.78 -2.92 45.85
CA ARG A 60 24.59 -3.81 45.02
C ARG A 60 24.52 -3.43 43.56
N ARG A 61 23.30 -3.26 43.01
CA ARG A 61 23.10 -2.86 41.64
C ARG A 61 23.69 -1.49 41.29
N PHE A 62 23.69 -0.58 42.23
CA PHE A 62 24.32 0.71 42.05
C PHE A 62 25.85 0.63 42.07
N ILE A 63 26.43 -0.20 42.92
CA ILE A 63 27.90 -0.42 42.95
C ILE A 63 28.36 -1.02 41.62
N GLU A 64 27.64 -2.05 41.10
CA GLU A 64 27.98 -2.77 39.88
C GLU A 64 27.75 -1.91 38.62
N HIS A 65 26.63 -1.23 38.54
CA HIS A 65 26.17 -0.57 37.30
C HIS A 65 25.88 0.92 37.44
N LYS A 66 26.24 1.54 38.56
CA LYS A 66 25.98 2.97 38.84
C LYS A 66 24.49 3.30 38.63
N ASN A 67 24.20 4.45 38.00
CA ASN A 67 22.83 4.91 37.73
C ASN A 67 22.01 3.95 36.85
N GLN A 68 22.67 3.24 35.93
CA GLN A 68 21.96 2.21 35.11
C GLN A 68 21.38 1.09 35.96
N GLY A 69 22.05 0.72 37.07
CA GLY A 69 21.58 -0.29 38.01
C GLY A 69 20.27 0.08 38.70
N LEU A 70 19.90 1.36 38.75
CA LEU A 70 18.66 1.84 39.37
C LEU A 70 17.45 1.83 38.40
N LEU A 71 17.70 1.68 37.10
CA LEU A 71 16.62 1.58 36.10
C LEU A 71 15.85 0.26 36.25
N PRO A 72 14.55 0.24 35.92
CA PRO A 72 13.79 -1.00 35.92
C PRO A 72 14.33 -1.94 34.85
N LEU A 73 14.59 -3.19 35.22
CA LEU A 73 14.90 -4.24 34.25
C LEU A 73 13.63 -4.66 33.54
N SER A 74 13.78 -5.09 32.28
CA SER A 74 12.69 -5.70 31.54
C SER A 74 12.09 -6.87 32.32
N ARG A 75 10.77 -6.90 32.39
CA ARG A 75 10.00 -8.02 32.98
C ARG A 75 9.59 -9.05 31.94
N ALA A 76 9.97 -8.83 30.66
CA ALA A 76 9.69 -9.76 29.61
C ALA A 76 10.35 -11.14 29.90
N PRO A 77 9.68 -12.23 29.62
CA PRO A 77 10.26 -13.56 29.72
C PRO A 77 11.52 -13.66 28.86
N ARG A 78 12.57 -14.30 29.39
CA ARG A 78 13.81 -14.54 28.64
C ARG A 78 13.62 -15.50 27.48
N PHE A 79 12.65 -16.40 27.61
CA PHE A 79 12.27 -17.37 26.61
C PHE A 79 10.76 -17.39 26.43
N CYS A 80 10.31 -17.33 25.18
CA CYS A 80 8.90 -17.42 24.79
C CYS A 80 8.75 -18.61 23.84
N PRO A 81 8.21 -19.76 24.29
CA PRO A 81 8.09 -20.99 23.49
C PRO A 81 7.32 -20.78 22.18
N HIS A 82 6.34 -19.90 22.20
CA HIS A 82 5.47 -19.61 21.05
C HIS A 82 5.96 -18.44 20.18
N LYS A 83 7.19 -17.95 20.39
CA LYS A 83 7.76 -16.90 19.51
C LYS A 83 8.04 -17.52 18.15
N THR A 84 7.70 -16.78 17.09
CA THR A 84 8.03 -17.13 15.70
C THR A 84 9.53 -17.46 15.59
N SER A 85 9.87 -18.52 14.89
CA SER A 85 11.28 -18.93 14.73
C SER A 85 12.09 -17.86 13.98
N PRO A 86 13.38 -17.67 14.30
CA PRO A 86 14.22 -16.68 13.65
C PRO A 86 14.28 -16.83 12.12
N ALA A 87 14.29 -18.06 11.61
CA ALA A 87 14.29 -18.36 10.19
C ALA A 87 13.01 -17.84 9.50
N LEU A 88 11.85 -18.05 10.14
CA LEU A 88 10.57 -17.58 9.62
C LEU A 88 10.44 -16.06 9.73
N GLU A 89 10.96 -15.43 10.79
CA GLU A 89 11.05 -13.98 10.90
C GLU A 89 11.91 -13.39 9.78
N ALA A 90 13.08 -13.99 9.51
CA ALA A 90 13.95 -13.56 8.41
C ALA A 90 13.28 -13.68 7.03
N LYS A 91 12.56 -14.79 6.78
CA LYS A 91 11.77 -14.97 5.55
C LYS A 91 10.69 -13.91 5.42
N PHE A 92 9.97 -13.62 6.50
CA PHE A 92 8.92 -12.60 6.53
C PHE A 92 9.47 -11.19 6.22
N ILE A 93 10.61 -10.84 6.82
CA ILE A 93 11.30 -9.56 6.59
C ILE A 93 11.83 -9.47 5.15
N ALA A 94 12.38 -10.54 4.60
CA ALA A 94 12.87 -10.58 3.22
C ALA A 94 11.73 -10.32 2.22
N GLN A 95 10.56 -10.92 2.42
CA GLN A 95 9.39 -10.65 1.59
C GLN A 95 8.89 -9.21 1.74
N ARG A 96 8.89 -8.67 2.96
CA ARG A 96 8.52 -7.27 3.19
C ARG A 96 9.44 -6.28 2.48
N LYS A 97 10.74 -6.55 2.43
CA LYS A 97 11.72 -5.73 1.70
C LYS A 97 11.49 -5.76 0.19
N LYS A 98 11.11 -6.93 -0.37
CA LYS A 98 10.77 -7.07 -1.79
C LYS A 98 9.44 -6.38 -2.15
N THR A 99 8.51 -6.30 -1.19
CA THR A 99 7.17 -5.74 -1.39
C THR A 99 6.85 -4.64 -0.37
N PRO A 100 7.44 -3.43 -0.51
CA PRO A 100 7.34 -2.36 0.49
C PRO A 100 5.92 -1.87 0.77
N GLY A 101 4.99 -2.08 -0.17
CA GLY A 101 3.57 -1.72 -0.04
C GLY A 101 2.72 -2.68 0.81
N PHE A 102 3.21 -3.91 1.10
CA PHE A 102 2.37 -4.95 1.71
C PHE A 102 2.40 -4.88 3.24
N GLY A 103 1.21 -4.82 3.86
CA GLY A 103 1.07 -4.98 5.31
C GLY A 103 1.13 -6.45 5.73
N ALA A 104 1.21 -6.72 7.05
CA ALA A 104 1.36 -8.07 7.58
C ALA A 104 0.30 -9.06 7.06
N ARG A 105 -0.99 -8.67 7.04
CA ARG A 105 -2.07 -9.54 6.54
C ARG A 105 -1.88 -9.94 5.09
N ARG A 106 -1.46 -8.98 4.26
CA ARG A 106 -1.26 -9.24 2.84
C ARG A 106 -0.03 -10.10 2.58
N LEU A 107 1.08 -9.86 3.30
CA LEU A 107 2.27 -10.72 3.22
C LEU A 107 1.94 -12.19 3.56
N ILE A 108 1.13 -12.40 4.61
CA ILE A 108 0.70 -13.74 5.00
C ILE A 108 -0.14 -14.37 3.90
N ALA A 109 -1.13 -13.66 3.37
CA ALA A 109 -2.05 -14.18 2.37
C ALA A 109 -1.40 -14.39 0.98
N GLU A 110 -0.44 -13.53 0.59
CA GLU A 110 0.20 -13.58 -0.73
C GLU A 110 1.27 -14.66 -0.80
N PHE A 111 2.04 -14.85 0.28
CA PHE A 111 3.18 -15.76 0.32
C PHE A 111 2.92 -17.02 1.16
N ASP A 112 1.68 -17.24 1.57
CA ASP A 112 1.24 -18.37 2.40
C ASP A 112 2.19 -18.63 3.59
N LEU A 113 2.51 -17.56 4.34
CA LEU A 113 3.47 -17.65 5.43
C LEU A 113 2.77 -18.18 6.69
N PRO A 114 3.34 -19.20 7.36
CA PRO A 114 2.77 -19.77 8.58
C PRO A 114 3.01 -18.86 9.80
N VAL A 115 2.55 -17.61 9.71
CA VAL A 115 2.71 -16.57 10.73
C VAL A 115 1.34 -15.96 11.04
N GLY A 116 0.97 -15.93 12.32
CA GLY A 116 -0.25 -15.24 12.73
C GLY A 116 -0.15 -13.72 12.51
N HIS A 117 -1.28 -13.06 12.22
CA HIS A 117 -1.33 -11.62 11.95
C HIS A 117 -0.64 -10.78 13.04
N ASN A 118 -0.90 -11.07 14.32
CA ASN A 118 -0.31 -10.34 15.44
C ASN A 118 1.21 -10.51 15.50
N ALA A 119 1.71 -11.72 15.23
CA ALA A 119 3.14 -12.00 15.15
C ALA A 119 3.78 -11.24 13.97
N GLY A 120 3.14 -11.24 12.78
CA GLY A 120 3.60 -10.46 11.64
C GLY A 120 3.64 -8.95 11.91
N GLN A 121 2.63 -8.40 12.57
CA GLN A 121 2.62 -6.98 12.99
C GLN A 121 3.74 -6.67 13.99
N ARG A 122 4.01 -7.58 14.96
CA ARG A 122 5.12 -7.43 15.90
C ARG A 122 6.45 -7.39 15.14
N ILE A 123 6.70 -8.35 14.25
CA ILE A 123 7.93 -8.42 13.46
C ILE A 123 8.15 -7.11 12.68
N LEU A 124 7.14 -6.63 11.96
CA LEU A 124 7.25 -5.37 11.22
C LEU A 124 7.56 -4.17 12.12
N ARG A 125 7.00 -4.12 13.32
CA ARG A 125 7.23 -3.03 14.28
C ARG A 125 8.64 -3.10 14.88
N GLU A 126 9.10 -4.27 15.30
CA GLU A 126 10.44 -4.49 15.86
C GLU A 126 11.54 -4.12 14.86
N HIS A 127 11.31 -4.33 13.55
CA HIS A 127 12.24 -3.99 12.49
C HIS A 127 11.99 -2.64 11.81
N HIS A 128 11.14 -1.77 12.39
CA HIS A 128 10.81 -0.44 11.85
C HIS A 128 10.27 -0.47 10.40
N LEU A 129 9.63 -1.57 10.00
CA LEU A 129 9.07 -1.77 8.67
C LEU A 129 7.57 -1.43 8.59
N THR A 130 7.00 -0.83 9.63
CA THR A 130 5.60 -0.38 9.63
C THR A 130 5.46 0.95 8.90
N ARG A 131 4.43 1.09 8.05
CA ARG A 131 4.07 2.38 7.48
C ARG A 131 3.46 3.27 8.56
N GLN A 132 3.85 4.53 8.58
CA GLN A 132 3.14 5.54 9.36
C GLN A 132 1.79 5.80 8.69
N CYS A 133 0.72 5.45 9.38
CA CYS A 133 -0.63 5.70 8.91
C CYS A 133 -1.02 7.14 9.30
N LYS A 134 -1.28 8.01 8.31
CA LYS A 134 -1.87 9.32 8.59
C LYS A 134 -3.27 9.12 9.17
N ARG A 135 -3.53 9.61 10.38
CA ARG A 135 -4.85 9.55 11.01
C ARG A 135 -5.87 10.29 10.12
N ARG A 136 -6.91 9.59 9.70
CA ARG A 136 -8.05 10.18 9.00
C ARG A 136 -9.12 10.57 10.02
N HIS A 137 -9.43 11.86 10.12
CA HIS A 137 -10.40 12.38 11.07
C HIS A 137 -11.85 12.33 10.57
N ARG A 138 -12.10 11.98 9.31
CA ARG A 138 -13.44 11.92 8.72
C ARG A 138 -13.89 10.48 8.53
N GLN A 139 -15.09 10.17 9.03
CA GLN A 139 -15.80 8.93 8.70
C GLN A 139 -16.23 9.01 7.22
N LYS A 140 -15.73 8.14 6.37
CA LYS A 140 -16.15 8.05 4.97
C LYS A 140 -17.30 7.06 4.85
N HIS A 141 -18.34 7.39 4.07
CA HIS A 141 -19.33 6.39 3.67
C HIS A 141 -18.66 5.23 2.97
N ASP A 142 -18.89 4.02 3.45
CA ASP A 142 -18.34 2.81 2.85
C ASP A 142 -19.30 2.29 1.78
N LEU A 143 -19.00 2.60 0.53
CA LEU A 143 -19.77 2.14 -0.63
C LEU A 143 -19.37 0.74 -1.12
N ARG A 144 -18.52 0.01 -0.39
CA ARG A 144 -18.00 -1.30 -0.84
C ARG A 144 -19.09 -2.33 -1.03
N ALA A 145 -20.05 -2.39 -0.12
CA ALA A 145 -21.18 -3.31 -0.23
C ALA A 145 -22.04 -3.02 -1.46
N VAL A 146 -22.32 -1.73 -1.73
CA VAL A 146 -23.07 -1.31 -2.91
C VAL A 146 -22.32 -1.68 -4.20
N LYS A 147 -21.04 -1.39 -4.27
CA LYS A 147 -20.20 -1.71 -5.45
C LYS A 147 -20.03 -3.21 -5.63
N ALA A 148 -19.93 -3.96 -4.52
CA ALA A 148 -19.87 -5.43 -4.58
C ALA A 148 -21.17 -6.08 -5.09
N ALA A 149 -22.31 -5.40 -4.99
CA ALA A 149 -23.58 -5.88 -5.51
C ALA A 149 -23.78 -5.66 -7.02
N TYR A 150 -22.90 -4.86 -7.66
CA TYR A 150 -23.00 -4.68 -9.12
C TYR A 150 -22.71 -6.00 -9.87
N GLU A 151 -23.40 -6.19 -10.98
CA GLU A 151 -23.06 -7.22 -11.94
C GLU A 151 -21.65 -6.95 -12.52
N PRO A 152 -20.78 -7.97 -12.61
CA PRO A 152 -19.44 -7.81 -13.19
C PRO A 152 -19.50 -7.21 -14.59
N PHE A 153 -18.53 -6.34 -14.88
CA PHE A 153 -18.36 -5.67 -16.17
C PHE A 153 -19.54 -4.80 -16.64
N THR A 154 -20.34 -4.28 -15.68
CA THR A 154 -21.40 -3.31 -15.97
C THR A 154 -21.13 -1.90 -15.50
N ARG A 155 -20.19 -1.70 -14.58
CA ARG A 155 -19.88 -0.38 -13.99
C ARG A 155 -18.39 -0.11 -13.98
N PHE A 156 -18.01 0.99 -14.62
CA PHE A 156 -16.60 1.40 -14.75
C PHE A 156 -16.41 2.84 -14.32
N GLN A 157 -15.23 3.12 -13.78
CA GLN A 157 -14.70 4.46 -13.60
C GLN A 157 -13.49 4.61 -14.50
N VAL A 158 -13.42 5.73 -15.22
CA VAL A 158 -12.28 6.09 -16.06
C VAL A 158 -11.71 7.40 -15.56
N ASP A 159 -10.39 7.44 -15.46
CA ASP A 159 -9.67 8.62 -14.99
C ASP A 159 -8.27 8.65 -15.57
N ALA A 160 -7.74 9.86 -15.74
CA ALA A 160 -6.38 10.09 -16.21
C ALA A 160 -5.46 10.45 -15.04
N LYS A 161 -4.25 9.90 -15.04
CA LYS A 161 -3.22 10.19 -14.05
C LYS A 161 -2.00 10.80 -14.73
N HIS A 162 -1.50 11.89 -14.17
CA HIS A 162 -0.20 12.45 -14.48
C HIS A 162 0.89 11.59 -13.86
N LEU A 163 1.83 11.08 -14.66
CA LEU A 163 2.96 10.28 -14.19
C LEU A 163 4.19 11.14 -13.88
N ILE A 164 4.18 12.38 -14.39
CA ILE A 164 5.25 13.38 -14.18
C ILE A 164 5.43 13.74 -12.69
N ASP A 165 4.39 13.54 -11.87
CA ASP A 165 4.40 13.86 -10.45
C ASP A 165 5.03 12.75 -9.58
N ILE A 166 5.48 11.64 -10.19
CA ILE A 166 6.08 10.51 -9.49
C ILE A 166 7.61 10.68 -9.48
N PRO A 167 8.22 11.00 -8.31
CA PRO A 167 9.63 11.38 -8.23
C PRO A 167 10.59 10.29 -8.71
N PHE A 168 10.29 9.01 -8.43
CA PHE A 168 11.14 7.89 -8.85
C PHE A 168 11.01 7.58 -10.35
N TYR A 169 9.86 7.85 -10.93
CA TYR A 169 9.59 7.61 -12.35
C TYR A 169 10.10 8.74 -13.25
N TRP A 170 10.07 10.00 -12.79
CA TRP A 170 10.41 11.18 -13.57
C TRP A 170 11.74 11.11 -14.32
N PRO A 171 12.90 10.81 -13.68
CA PRO A 171 14.18 10.74 -14.38
C PRO A 171 14.22 9.61 -15.42
N GLN A 172 13.56 8.49 -15.16
CA GLN A 172 13.48 7.36 -16.07
C GLN A 172 12.63 7.71 -17.31
N MET A 173 11.53 8.42 -17.08
CA MET A 173 10.65 8.90 -18.13
C MET A 173 11.41 9.80 -19.11
N GLN A 174 12.19 10.76 -18.61
CA GLN A 174 12.98 11.62 -19.46
C GLN A 174 14.09 10.89 -20.23
N ALA A 175 14.82 9.99 -19.54
CA ALA A 175 15.93 9.27 -20.14
C ALA A 175 15.49 8.27 -21.23
N ASN A 176 14.33 7.66 -21.10
CA ASN A 176 13.88 6.56 -21.95
C ASN A 176 12.64 6.90 -22.81
N GLY A 177 12.19 8.15 -22.83
CA GLY A 177 11.02 8.56 -23.60
C GLY A 177 9.73 7.83 -23.19
N LEU A 178 9.55 7.62 -21.87
CA LEU A 178 8.41 6.88 -21.35
C LEU A 178 7.14 7.76 -21.30
N PRO A 179 5.93 7.16 -21.26
CA PRO A 179 4.68 7.90 -21.25
C PRO A 179 4.53 8.86 -20.07
N ARG A 180 3.84 9.98 -20.30
CA ARG A 180 3.56 11.02 -19.29
C ARG A 180 2.23 10.85 -18.60
N PHE A 181 1.28 10.20 -19.27
CA PHE A 181 -0.10 10.06 -18.83
C PHE A 181 -0.53 8.61 -18.86
N GLN A 182 -1.34 8.23 -17.85
CA GLN A 182 -1.98 6.94 -17.73
C GLN A 182 -3.49 7.14 -17.72
N TYR A 183 -4.20 6.47 -18.61
CA TYR A 183 -5.64 6.32 -18.54
C TYR A 183 -5.95 5.00 -17.85
N THR A 184 -6.78 5.06 -16.83
CA THR A 184 -7.15 3.88 -16.03
C THR A 184 -8.62 3.62 -16.15
N ILE A 185 -8.99 2.43 -16.60
CA ILE A 185 -10.36 1.96 -16.65
C ILE A 185 -10.54 0.96 -15.51
N ARG A 186 -11.33 1.33 -14.51
CA ARG A 186 -11.56 0.57 -13.30
C ARG A 186 -12.93 -0.07 -13.27
N GLU A 187 -13.00 -1.39 -13.27
CA GLU A 187 -14.22 -2.17 -13.04
C GLU A 187 -14.58 -2.18 -11.55
N LEU A 188 -15.84 -1.93 -11.19
CA LEU A 188 -16.22 -1.68 -9.80
C LEU A 188 -16.63 -2.92 -9.02
N SER A 189 -17.18 -3.94 -9.65
CA SER A 189 -17.68 -5.15 -9.00
C SER A 189 -16.55 -6.09 -8.56
N CYS A 190 -15.75 -6.57 -9.52
CA CYS A 190 -14.62 -7.46 -9.28
C CYS A 190 -13.34 -6.68 -8.92
N GLY A 191 -13.25 -5.43 -9.37
CA GLY A 191 -12.10 -4.59 -9.15
C GLY A 191 -10.96 -4.85 -10.14
N ALA A 192 -11.28 -5.21 -11.37
CA ALA A 192 -10.31 -5.28 -12.44
C ALA A 192 -9.85 -3.88 -12.88
N GLN A 193 -8.66 -3.81 -13.45
CA GLN A 193 -8.11 -2.59 -14.04
C GLN A 193 -7.57 -2.84 -15.43
N PHE A 194 -7.74 -1.86 -16.30
CA PHE A 194 -7.19 -1.85 -17.64
C PHE A 194 -6.52 -0.49 -17.86
N LEU A 195 -5.36 -0.49 -18.47
CA LEU A 195 -4.46 0.65 -18.53
C LEU A 195 -4.18 1.03 -19.99
N ALA A 196 -4.10 2.33 -20.23
CA ALA A 196 -3.59 2.87 -21.49
C ALA A 196 -2.63 4.03 -21.19
N TYR A 197 -1.68 4.28 -22.06
CA TYR A 197 -0.59 5.22 -21.82
C TYR A 197 -0.31 6.11 -23.03
N SER A 198 -0.03 7.41 -22.75
CA SER A 198 0.30 8.40 -23.78
C SER A 198 1.32 9.43 -23.28
N ASN A 199 1.89 10.20 -24.21
CA ASN A 199 2.69 11.39 -23.90
C ASN A 199 1.85 12.67 -23.82
N GLU A 200 0.59 12.60 -24.23
CA GLU A 200 -0.33 13.73 -24.28
C GLU A 200 -1.63 13.40 -23.58
N LEU A 201 -2.17 14.34 -22.82
CA LEU A 201 -3.51 14.26 -22.27
C LEU A 201 -4.49 14.88 -23.27
N SER A 202 -5.24 14.04 -23.97
CA SER A 202 -6.18 14.51 -24.98
C SER A 202 -7.45 13.68 -25.04
N LYS A 203 -8.51 14.31 -25.54
CA LYS A 203 -9.80 13.67 -25.79
C LYS A 203 -9.67 12.51 -26.79
N THR A 204 -8.86 12.69 -27.83
CA THR A 204 -8.61 11.66 -28.83
C THR A 204 -8.06 10.38 -28.19
N TYR A 205 -7.07 10.50 -27.32
CA TYR A 205 -6.47 9.35 -26.65
C TYR A 205 -7.40 8.73 -25.63
N ALA A 206 -8.16 9.53 -24.87
CA ALA A 206 -9.19 9.01 -23.97
C ALA A 206 -10.25 8.21 -24.72
N THR A 207 -10.73 8.75 -25.85
CA THR A 207 -11.71 8.07 -26.74
C THR A 207 -11.13 6.78 -27.27
N PHE A 208 -9.90 6.79 -27.76
CA PHE A 208 -9.25 5.62 -28.32
C PHE A 208 -9.02 4.50 -27.26
N ALA A 209 -8.63 4.89 -26.05
CA ALA A 209 -8.45 3.95 -24.94
C ALA A 209 -9.77 3.22 -24.62
N VAL A 210 -10.86 3.97 -24.51
CA VAL A 210 -12.18 3.41 -24.20
C VAL A 210 -12.75 2.63 -25.38
N ASP A 211 -12.53 3.08 -26.60
CA ASP A 211 -12.94 2.35 -27.80
C ASP A 211 -12.30 0.96 -27.88
N ARG A 212 -10.98 0.88 -27.71
CA ARG A 212 -10.25 -0.39 -27.66
C ARG A 212 -10.72 -1.31 -26.54
N PHE A 213 -10.96 -0.73 -25.38
CA PHE A 213 -11.47 -1.47 -24.24
C PHE A 213 -12.88 -2.03 -24.49
N LEU A 214 -13.83 -1.23 -24.94
CA LEU A 214 -15.19 -1.67 -25.22
C LEU A 214 -15.25 -2.70 -26.36
N GLN A 215 -14.42 -2.52 -27.39
CA GLN A 215 -14.28 -3.51 -28.46
C GLN A 215 -13.77 -4.86 -27.91
N HIS A 216 -12.81 -4.84 -27.00
CA HIS A 216 -12.31 -6.03 -26.32
C HIS A 216 -13.42 -6.72 -25.52
N LEU A 217 -14.21 -5.98 -24.75
CA LEU A 217 -15.35 -6.52 -24.00
C LEU A 217 -16.38 -7.17 -24.92
N LYS A 218 -16.71 -6.50 -26.02
CA LYS A 218 -17.64 -7.03 -27.04
C LYS A 218 -17.14 -8.35 -27.65
N ASN A 219 -15.85 -8.45 -27.94
CA ASN A 219 -15.22 -9.67 -28.45
C ASN A 219 -15.30 -10.83 -27.42
N HIS A 220 -15.36 -10.51 -26.12
CA HIS A 220 -15.57 -11.47 -25.04
C HIS A 220 -17.04 -11.65 -24.64
N LYS A 221 -17.97 -11.26 -25.50
CA LYS A 221 -19.42 -11.44 -25.33
C LYS A 221 -20.04 -10.72 -24.13
N VAL A 222 -19.41 -9.63 -23.70
CA VAL A 222 -20.03 -8.74 -22.71
C VAL A 222 -21.03 -7.85 -23.42
N ASP A 223 -22.24 -7.76 -22.85
CA ASP A 223 -23.32 -6.89 -23.35
C ASP A 223 -22.98 -5.43 -23.02
N THR A 224 -22.50 -4.71 -24.03
CA THR A 224 -22.08 -3.32 -23.86
C THR A 224 -23.24 -2.37 -23.54
N SER A 225 -24.48 -2.72 -23.88
CA SER A 225 -25.67 -1.89 -23.61
C SER A 225 -25.96 -1.74 -22.11
N LYS A 226 -25.49 -2.67 -21.28
CA LYS A 226 -25.61 -2.63 -19.81
C LYS A 226 -24.49 -1.83 -19.13
N ILE A 227 -23.47 -1.44 -19.88
CA ILE A 227 -22.30 -0.76 -19.34
C ILE A 227 -22.64 0.69 -19.03
N VAL A 228 -22.16 1.13 -17.86
CA VAL A 228 -22.10 2.54 -17.48
C VAL A 228 -20.65 2.90 -17.17
N ILE A 229 -20.14 3.86 -17.91
CA ILE A 229 -18.83 4.46 -17.67
C ILE A 229 -19.02 5.80 -16.97
N THR A 230 -18.28 6.00 -15.89
CA THR A 230 -18.29 7.23 -15.11
C THR A 230 -16.92 7.89 -15.17
N THR A 231 -16.89 9.18 -15.49
CA THR A 231 -15.67 10.01 -15.51
C THR A 231 -15.85 11.25 -14.64
N ASP A 232 -14.78 11.97 -14.41
CA ASP A 232 -14.90 13.35 -13.93
C ASP A 232 -15.27 14.32 -15.07
N LEU A 233 -15.25 15.62 -14.79
CA LEU A 233 -15.56 16.69 -15.75
C LEU A 233 -14.29 17.16 -16.50
N GLY A 234 -13.28 16.32 -16.67
CA GLY A 234 -12.08 16.63 -17.44
C GLY A 234 -12.37 16.93 -18.90
N SER A 235 -11.58 17.81 -19.51
CA SER A 235 -11.71 18.17 -20.93
C SER A 235 -11.44 16.97 -21.86
N GLU A 236 -10.66 16.01 -21.41
CA GLU A 236 -10.37 14.75 -22.08
C GLU A 236 -11.58 13.81 -22.16
N PHE A 237 -12.61 14.05 -21.34
CA PHE A 237 -13.85 13.28 -21.30
C PHE A 237 -15.10 14.08 -21.74
N ASP A 238 -14.91 15.12 -22.51
CA ASP A 238 -15.98 16.04 -22.96
C ASP A 238 -16.65 16.88 -21.85
N GLY A 239 -16.08 16.91 -20.63
CA GLY A 239 -16.73 17.55 -19.48
C GLY A 239 -16.86 19.08 -19.51
N GLN A 240 -16.17 19.74 -20.43
CA GLN A 240 -16.23 21.21 -20.59
C GLN A 240 -17.00 21.67 -21.84
N THR A 241 -17.43 20.76 -22.69
CA THR A 241 -18.14 21.09 -23.93
C THR A 241 -19.64 20.94 -23.76
N LEU A 242 -20.37 22.06 -23.77
CA LEU A 242 -21.84 22.11 -23.81
C LEU A 242 -22.43 21.65 -25.16
N HIS A 243 -21.59 21.45 -26.18
CA HIS A 243 -22.01 21.04 -27.51
C HIS A 243 -21.46 19.67 -27.87
N TYR A 244 -22.37 18.80 -28.24
CA TYR A 244 -22.11 17.49 -28.82
C TYR A 244 -21.22 17.64 -30.06
N GLN A 245 -19.95 17.23 -29.95
CA GLN A 245 -19.09 17.15 -31.12
C GLN A 245 -19.17 15.74 -31.73
N PRO A 246 -19.35 15.63 -33.07
CA PRO A 246 -19.24 14.33 -33.74
C PRO A 246 -17.87 13.72 -33.45
N ASP A 247 -17.82 12.42 -33.21
CA ASP A 247 -16.61 11.64 -32.88
C ASP A 247 -15.98 11.91 -31.51
N GLY A 248 -16.71 12.48 -30.55
CA GLY A 248 -16.28 12.70 -29.19
C GLY A 248 -16.29 11.43 -28.32
N PHE A 249 -15.70 11.55 -27.13
CA PHE A 249 -15.63 10.48 -26.12
C PHE A 249 -17.04 9.95 -25.76
N HIS A 250 -17.96 10.84 -25.44
CA HIS A 250 -19.33 10.53 -25.09
C HIS A 250 -20.07 9.80 -26.23
N GLN A 251 -19.92 10.30 -27.46
CA GLN A 251 -20.59 9.75 -28.62
C GLN A 251 -20.09 8.35 -28.98
N THR A 252 -18.78 8.11 -28.89
CA THR A 252 -18.21 6.78 -29.10
C THR A 252 -18.83 5.75 -28.17
N ILE A 253 -18.97 6.09 -26.88
CA ILE A 253 -19.57 5.19 -25.87
C ILE A 253 -21.03 4.92 -26.19
N GLU A 254 -21.84 5.96 -26.45
CA GLU A 254 -23.28 5.84 -26.55
C GLU A 254 -23.76 5.36 -27.94
N GLN A 255 -23.18 5.88 -29.03
CA GLN A 255 -23.63 5.50 -30.36
C GLN A 255 -23.01 4.22 -30.88
N LYS A 256 -21.70 4.03 -30.68
CA LYS A 256 -21.00 2.84 -31.21
C LYS A 256 -21.26 1.57 -30.37
N TYR A 257 -21.28 1.74 -29.06
CA TYR A 257 -21.39 0.61 -28.14
C TYR A 257 -22.71 0.52 -27.39
N HIS A 258 -23.58 1.50 -27.51
CA HIS A 258 -24.85 1.61 -26.79
C HIS A 258 -24.69 1.59 -25.27
N ALA A 259 -23.47 1.87 -24.77
CA ALA A 259 -23.16 2.02 -23.36
C ALA A 259 -23.58 3.41 -22.87
N LYS A 260 -23.64 3.63 -21.56
CA LYS A 260 -24.01 4.93 -20.97
C LYS A 260 -22.78 5.63 -20.43
N HIS A 261 -22.57 6.89 -20.79
CA HIS A 261 -21.58 7.75 -20.16
C HIS A 261 -22.23 8.65 -19.12
N ARG A 262 -21.61 8.80 -17.96
CA ARG A 262 -22.06 9.69 -16.87
C ARG A 262 -20.88 10.44 -16.28
N PHE A 263 -21.07 11.72 -16.03
CA PHE A 263 -20.14 12.51 -15.25
C PHE A 263 -20.37 12.35 -13.76
N ASN A 264 -19.30 12.39 -13.00
CA ASN A 264 -19.36 12.47 -11.55
C ASN A 264 -20.01 13.81 -11.15
N PRO A 265 -20.90 13.83 -10.14
CA PRO A 265 -21.44 15.07 -9.63
C PRO A 265 -20.32 16.00 -9.16
N PRO A 266 -20.42 17.32 -9.41
CA PRO A 266 -19.46 18.29 -8.92
C PRO A 266 -19.25 18.17 -7.41
N ALA A 267 -18.04 18.40 -6.93
CA ALA A 267 -17.65 18.35 -5.53
C ALA A 267 -17.91 17.00 -4.81
N CYS A 268 -18.04 15.89 -5.55
CA CYS A 268 -18.19 14.54 -5.02
C CYS A 268 -16.91 13.71 -5.17
N PRO A 269 -15.84 13.96 -4.41
CA PRO A 269 -14.55 13.25 -4.56
C PRO A 269 -14.65 11.74 -4.32
N ASN A 270 -15.69 11.29 -3.58
CA ASN A 270 -15.92 9.86 -3.36
C ASN A 270 -16.44 9.14 -4.61
N ALA A 271 -16.93 9.86 -5.61
CA ALA A 271 -17.42 9.28 -6.84
C ALA A 271 -16.29 8.66 -7.67
N ASN A 272 -15.05 9.21 -7.59
CA ASN A 272 -13.87 8.71 -8.30
C ASN A 272 -12.89 7.90 -7.43
N ALA A 273 -13.26 7.62 -6.17
CA ALA A 273 -12.35 7.07 -5.16
C ALA A 273 -11.78 5.67 -5.49
N ASP A 274 -12.45 4.86 -6.33
CA ASP A 274 -11.94 3.55 -6.69
C ASP A 274 -10.78 3.65 -7.68
N VAL A 275 -10.89 4.49 -8.70
CA VAL A 275 -9.82 4.69 -9.67
C VAL A 275 -8.64 5.43 -9.04
N GLU A 276 -8.88 6.45 -8.19
CA GLU A 276 -7.84 7.12 -7.41
C GLU A 276 -7.07 6.13 -6.50
N SER A 277 -7.81 5.20 -5.86
CA SER A 277 -7.20 4.15 -5.04
C SER A 277 -6.31 3.22 -5.87
N VAL A 278 -6.67 2.95 -7.10
CA VAL A 278 -5.86 2.16 -8.05
C VAL A 278 -4.61 2.94 -8.44
N HIS A 279 -4.71 4.24 -8.74
CA HIS A 279 -3.56 5.10 -9.03
C HIS A 279 -2.52 5.04 -7.92
N ALA A 280 -2.94 5.21 -6.66
CA ALA A 280 -2.03 5.10 -5.51
C ALA A 280 -1.44 3.69 -5.35
N THR A 281 -2.19 2.66 -5.75
CA THR A 281 -1.71 1.28 -5.70
C THR A 281 -0.65 1.01 -6.76
N ILE A 282 -0.90 1.39 -8.01
CA ILE A 282 0.04 1.23 -9.12
C ILE A 282 1.33 2.02 -8.83
N GLU A 283 1.21 3.25 -8.35
CA GLU A 283 2.36 4.08 -7.98
C GLU A 283 3.24 3.36 -6.97
N THR A 284 2.66 2.87 -5.88
CA THR A 284 3.42 2.21 -4.83
C THR A 284 3.96 0.83 -5.21
N GLU A 285 3.23 0.07 -6.03
CA GLU A 285 3.58 -1.34 -6.32
C GLU A 285 4.43 -1.49 -7.58
N LEU A 286 4.34 -0.54 -8.50
CA LEU A 286 5.06 -0.59 -9.77
C LEU A 286 6.02 0.60 -9.92
N PHE A 287 5.51 1.84 -9.95
CA PHE A 287 6.33 2.99 -10.31
C PHE A 287 7.41 3.33 -9.27
N ASP A 288 7.12 3.18 -7.97
CA ASP A 288 8.10 3.37 -6.88
C ASP A 288 9.04 2.16 -6.70
N ALA A 289 8.75 1.02 -7.33
CA ALA A 289 9.47 -0.23 -7.10
C ALA A 289 10.29 -0.71 -8.30
N GLN A 290 10.02 -0.22 -9.52
CA GLN A 290 10.62 -0.74 -10.74
C GLN A 290 11.47 0.31 -11.45
N VAL A 291 12.59 -0.15 -12.00
CA VAL A 291 13.41 0.62 -12.95
C VAL A 291 13.04 0.20 -14.36
N PHE A 292 12.83 1.18 -15.25
CA PHE A 292 12.49 0.97 -16.66
C PHE A 292 13.64 1.37 -17.54
N HIS A 293 14.21 0.43 -18.29
CA HIS A 293 15.41 0.65 -19.09
C HIS A 293 15.11 1.07 -20.53
N SER A 294 13.88 0.89 -20.98
CA SER A 294 13.41 1.28 -22.31
C SER A 294 11.88 1.32 -22.34
N ARG A 295 11.32 1.89 -23.42
CA ARG A 295 9.87 1.88 -23.65
C ARG A 295 9.31 0.46 -23.81
N SER A 296 10.05 -0.46 -24.42
CA SER A 296 9.67 -1.87 -24.53
C SER A 296 9.66 -2.56 -23.17
N ASP A 297 10.71 -2.38 -22.36
CA ASP A 297 10.78 -2.90 -20.98
C ASP A 297 9.64 -2.36 -20.10
N PHE A 298 9.29 -1.08 -20.26
CA PHE A 298 8.16 -0.46 -19.59
C PHE A 298 6.84 -1.19 -19.88
N PHE A 299 6.49 -1.38 -21.17
CA PHE A 299 5.25 -2.05 -21.53
C PHE A 299 5.25 -3.54 -21.19
N ALA A 300 6.39 -4.22 -21.24
CA ALA A 300 6.51 -5.61 -20.79
C ALA A 300 6.23 -5.76 -19.28
N LYS A 301 6.83 -4.91 -18.45
CA LYS A 301 6.57 -4.89 -16.99
C LYS A 301 5.14 -4.49 -16.66
N LEU A 302 4.56 -3.54 -17.37
CA LEU A 302 3.17 -3.16 -17.22
C LEU A 302 2.21 -4.29 -17.58
N SER A 303 2.46 -5.00 -18.68
CA SER A 303 1.65 -6.13 -19.09
C SER A 303 1.67 -7.23 -18.03
N THR A 304 2.84 -7.54 -17.50
CA THR A 304 3.00 -8.50 -16.39
C THR A 304 2.27 -8.02 -15.14
N TYR A 305 2.43 -6.74 -14.78
CA TYR A 305 1.76 -6.17 -13.61
C TYR A 305 0.23 -6.17 -13.74
N GLN A 306 -0.32 -5.74 -14.88
CA GLN A 306 -1.77 -5.71 -15.11
C GLN A 306 -2.36 -7.12 -15.09
N LEU A 307 -1.70 -8.09 -15.73
CA LEU A 307 -2.13 -9.47 -15.71
C LEU A 307 -2.10 -10.03 -14.29
N TRP A 308 -0.99 -9.88 -13.58
CA TRP A 308 -0.87 -10.29 -12.18
C TRP A 308 -1.93 -9.61 -11.30
N TYR A 309 -2.16 -8.30 -11.49
CA TYR A 309 -3.16 -7.56 -10.73
C TYR A 309 -4.56 -8.14 -10.90
N ASN A 310 -4.94 -8.45 -12.14
CA ASN A 310 -6.28 -8.95 -12.46
C ASN A 310 -6.44 -10.44 -12.14
N ALA A 311 -5.42 -11.26 -12.37
CA ALA A 311 -5.51 -12.70 -12.23
C ALA A 311 -5.17 -13.22 -10.83
N ALA A 312 -4.16 -12.64 -10.16
CA ALA A 312 -3.58 -13.24 -8.96
C ALA A 312 -3.57 -12.32 -7.73
N ARG A 313 -3.51 -10.98 -7.90
CA ARG A 313 -3.30 -10.05 -6.78
C ARG A 313 -4.41 -10.12 -5.73
N LYS A 314 -4.05 -10.49 -4.52
CA LYS A 314 -4.98 -10.55 -3.36
C LYS A 314 -5.40 -9.14 -2.92
N ASN A 315 -6.70 -8.87 -2.88
CA ASN A 315 -7.23 -7.57 -2.47
C ASN A 315 -7.91 -7.66 -1.09
N SER A 316 -7.34 -6.97 -0.09
CA SER A 316 -7.85 -7.02 1.29
C SER A 316 -9.28 -6.48 1.44
N SER A 317 -9.70 -5.53 0.60
CA SER A 317 -11.07 -5.01 0.63
C SER A 317 -12.09 -5.96 0.00
N ARG A 318 -11.63 -7.04 -0.64
CA ARG A 318 -12.44 -8.06 -1.32
C ARG A 318 -12.15 -9.47 -0.77
N ALA A 319 -12.00 -9.57 0.54
CA ALA A 319 -11.73 -10.85 1.25
C ALA A 319 -10.50 -11.60 0.68
N TYR A 320 -9.47 -10.89 0.29
CA TYR A 320 -8.23 -11.43 -0.31
C TYR A 320 -8.44 -12.24 -1.61
N LYS A 321 -9.51 -11.95 -2.34
CA LYS A 321 -9.74 -12.50 -3.67
C LYS A 321 -9.17 -11.59 -4.75
N SER A 322 -8.70 -12.19 -5.84
CA SER A 322 -8.33 -11.46 -7.05
C SER A 322 -9.57 -11.06 -7.86
N PRO A 323 -9.45 -10.12 -8.81
CA PRO A 323 -10.53 -9.84 -9.76
C PRO A 323 -11.00 -11.09 -10.52
N ALA A 324 -10.10 -11.99 -10.92
CA ALA A 324 -10.44 -13.24 -11.60
C ALA A 324 -11.19 -14.20 -10.69
N ASP A 325 -10.80 -14.36 -9.42
CA ASP A 325 -11.55 -15.16 -8.44
C ASP A 325 -12.99 -14.66 -8.30
N LEU A 326 -13.15 -13.33 -8.25
CA LEU A 326 -14.47 -12.72 -8.11
C LEU A 326 -15.30 -12.85 -9.38
N LEU A 327 -14.69 -12.77 -10.56
CA LEU A 327 -15.37 -13.02 -11.83
C LEU A 327 -15.89 -14.45 -11.88
N ALA A 328 -15.07 -15.44 -11.57
CA ALA A 328 -15.45 -16.84 -11.57
C ALA A 328 -16.63 -17.14 -10.63
N ILE A 329 -16.70 -16.42 -9.48
CA ILE A 329 -17.79 -16.58 -8.51
C ILE A 329 -19.09 -15.91 -8.98
N LYS A 330 -18.98 -14.65 -9.49
CA LYS A 330 -20.14 -13.80 -9.76
C LYS A 330 -20.69 -13.94 -11.17
N ALA A 331 -19.84 -14.24 -12.15
CA ALA A 331 -20.20 -14.35 -13.56
C ALA A 331 -19.43 -15.50 -14.24
N PRO A 332 -19.67 -16.76 -13.85
CA PRO A 332 -18.95 -17.92 -14.38
C PRO A 332 -19.14 -18.13 -15.89
N HIS A 333 -20.12 -17.47 -16.49
CA HIS A 333 -20.37 -17.48 -17.93
C HIS A 333 -19.41 -16.60 -18.72
N LEU A 334 -18.72 -15.65 -18.06
CA LEU A 334 -17.72 -14.81 -18.71
C LEU A 334 -16.34 -15.48 -18.68
N SER A 335 -15.67 -15.46 -19.82
CA SER A 335 -14.33 -16.05 -19.94
C SER A 335 -13.28 -15.22 -19.18
N PRO A 336 -12.40 -15.84 -18.37
CA PRO A 336 -11.25 -15.16 -17.77
C PRO A 336 -10.31 -14.51 -18.78
N LYS A 337 -10.36 -14.90 -20.05
CA LYS A 337 -9.58 -14.26 -21.14
C LYS A 337 -9.89 -12.78 -21.31
N ILE A 338 -10.97 -12.28 -20.71
CA ILE A 338 -11.29 -10.85 -20.66
C ILE A 338 -10.18 -10.02 -19.97
N PHE A 339 -9.35 -10.63 -19.13
CA PHE A 339 -8.20 -9.97 -18.47
C PHE A 339 -6.94 -9.91 -19.34
N LEU A 340 -6.95 -10.51 -20.54
CA LEU A 340 -5.79 -10.56 -21.43
C LEU A 340 -5.62 -9.31 -22.32
N LEU A 341 -6.40 -8.26 -22.09
CA LEU A 341 -6.13 -6.98 -22.74
C LEU A 341 -4.81 -6.40 -22.18
N HIS A 342 -3.81 -6.30 -23.04
CA HIS A 342 -2.55 -5.65 -22.65
C HIS A 342 -2.72 -4.13 -22.45
N PRO A 343 -1.85 -3.47 -21.64
CA PRO A 343 -1.81 -2.02 -21.58
C PRO A 343 -1.66 -1.41 -22.97
N ILE A 344 -2.51 -0.43 -23.30
CA ILE A 344 -2.64 0.11 -24.64
C ILE A 344 -1.65 1.26 -24.85
N PRO A 345 -0.66 1.15 -25.75
CA PRO A 345 0.16 2.30 -26.17
C PRO A 345 -0.65 3.15 -27.16
N LEU A 346 -1.02 4.37 -26.77
CA LEU A 346 -1.92 5.20 -27.56
C LEU A 346 -1.24 5.95 -28.70
N GLU A 347 0.08 6.03 -28.70
CA GLU A 347 0.88 6.73 -29.73
C GLU A 347 1.44 5.82 -30.81
N SER A 348 1.24 4.51 -30.70
CA SER A 348 1.64 3.61 -31.77
C SER A 348 0.70 3.80 -32.96
N PRO A 349 1.20 3.93 -34.18
CA PRO A 349 0.34 3.93 -35.36
C PRO A 349 -0.55 2.69 -35.33
N LEU A 350 -1.83 2.89 -35.60
CA LEU A 350 -2.78 1.79 -35.73
C LEU A 350 -2.19 0.70 -36.63
N PRO A 351 -2.12 -0.56 -36.24
CA PRO A 351 -1.95 -1.60 -37.22
C PRO A 351 -3.16 -1.52 -38.14
N HIS A 352 -2.93 -1.16 -39.40
CA HIS A 352 -3.91 -1.36 -40.44
C HIS A 352 -4.48 -2.76 -40.31
N GLN A 353 -5.79 -2.90 -40.51
CA GLN A 353 -6.56 -4.14 -40.44
C GLN A 353 -5.83 -5.29 -41.19
N GLY A 354 -5.06 -6.05 -40.48
CA GLY A 354 -4.33 -7.21 -40.93
C GLY A 354 -3.87 -7.97 -39.69
N GLY A 355 -4.51 -9.12 -39.45
CA GLY A 355 -4.20 -9.95 -38.30
C GLY A 355 -2.74 -10.36 -38.25
N GLY A 356 -1.98 -9.64 -37.45
CA GLY A 356 -0.61 -9.94 -37.12
C GLY A 356 -0.44 -9.86 -35.62
N THR A 357 -0.15 -10.99 -35.01
CA THR A 357 0.27 -11.13 -33.62
C THR A 357 1.51 -10.27 -33.39
N MET A 358 1.33 -9.10 -32.77
CA MET A 358 2.45 -8.32 -32.25
C MET A 358 2.68 -8.70 -30.79
N TYR A 359 3.86 -9.14 -30.50
CA TYR A 359 4.54 -9.56 -29.28
C TYR A 359 4.84 -11.06 -29.24
N GLU A 360 5.78 -11.51 -30.05
CA GLU A 360 6.60 -12.67 -29.75
C GLU A 360 7.46 -12.32 -28.53
N GLY A 361 7.12 -12.90 -27.37
CA GLY A 361 7.87 -12.69 -26.12
C GLY A 361 6.99 -12.63 -24.86
N CYS A 362 5.72 -12.96 -24.94
CA CYS A 362 4.89 -13.11 -23.74
C CYS A 362 5.22 -14.45 -23.05
N PRO A 363 5.56 -14.48 -21.75
CA PRO A 363 5.71 -15.76 -21.04
C PRO A 363 4.38 -16.53 -21.08
N ASP A 364 4.46 -17.81 -21.32
CA ASP A 364 3.35 -18.74 -21.43
C ASP A 364 2.46 -18.66 -20.18
N ILE A 365 1.18 -18.39 -20.39
CA ILE A 365 0.17 -18.19 -19.33
C ILE A 365 0.00 -19.44 -18.45
N ASN A 366 0.34 -20.62 -18.98
CA ASN A 366 0.25 -21.89 -18.25
C ASN A 366 1.22 -21.97 -17.06
N GLY A 367 2.28 -21.15 -17.02
CA GLY A 367 3.18 -21.03 -15.88
C GLY A 367 2.64 -20.19 -14.71
N PHE A 368 1.64 -19.34 -14.94
CA PHE A 368 1.07 -18.47 -13.90
C PHE A 368 -0.15 -19.07 -13.16
N ILE A 369 -0.77 -20.09 -13.74
CA ILE A 369 -1.93 -20.78 -13.12
C ILE A 369 -1.47 -21.93 -12.20
N ALA A 370 -0.18 -22.27 -12.20
CA ALA A 370 0.41 -23.37 -11.43
C ALA A 370 1.24 -22.89 -10.19
N TRP A 371 0.91 -21.72 -9.62
CA TRP A 371 1.52 -21.23 -8.37
C TRP A 371 0.47 -20.96 -7.31
#